data_ee5b3d39d49aec53c142e803938376d0
#
_entry.id   ee5b3d39d49aec53c142e803938376d0
#
_cell.length_a   1.000
_cell.length_b   1.000
_cell.length_c   1.000
_cell.angle_alpha   90.00
_cell.angle_beta   90.00
_cell.angle_gamma   90.00
#
_symmetry.space_group_name_H-M   'P 1'
#
loop_
_entity.id
_entity.type
_entity.pdbx_description
1 polymer ?
#
loop_
_entity_poly.entity_id
_entity_poly.type
_entity_poly.pdbx_seq_one_letter_code
_entity_poly.pdbx_strand_id
1 'polypeptide(L)'
;MVLALAVWSAATTAWVAQQGWTAWYGDAEAHLNIARRIVDSRTPGYEQIGTVWLPLPHLLMAPLAARDDLWRNGLAGAIPPSLAFVGAGCFFYAALLRALASRAAALSGLALLATNPNLLYLKSTPMTEAIWLATLAALLYFTVRYRSHPSLANACLAGLASLAGTLTRYEGWFLIPFVALYLLAAGDRRRWAAASLYCALAAAGPIYWLIHNWWLHGDALEFYRGPYSARAIYQRSLDQGMARYPGDHDWEQAWVQLREAARLCAGWPLGVLGLAGALWAVLRRRLWLVALTALPVLFYWLSLYGGGTPIFVPHLWPHSYYNTRYGLAALPLLAAGAAAGIAAVPRRARPLAAAVVVLAAAGWWLARPSPEAWICWKESQVNSEARRAWTEQAALRLVQQRRPGEGVVACFGDLAGVFRKAGIPLRHMLHEGNGPAWLGAMARPDLFLREPWAVVTTGDAVATALLRLGPRGPRYDLEHTIIVKGGPVVQIWRRSGGYDPHSLHQGARCRQ
;
A
#
# COMPACT_ATOMS: atom_id res chain seq x y z
N MET A 1 -24.07 6.85 13.81
CA MET A 1 -22.72 7.16 13.28
C MET A 1 -22.02 5.92 12.69
N VAL A 2 -21.73 4.89 13.50
CA VAL A 2 -21.01 3.67 13.03
C VAL A 2 -21.73 3.04 11.84
N LEU A 3 -23.01 2.77 11.94
CA LEU A 3 -23.80 2.18 10.85
C LEU A 3 -23.77 3.05 9.58
N ALA A 4 -23.97 4.38 9.71
CA ALA A 4 -23.93 5.29 8.58
C ALA A 4 -22.56 5.28 7.89
N LEU A 5 -21.47 5.26 8.66
CA LEU A 5 -20.11 5.17 8.14
C LEU A 5 -19.83 3.82 7.46
N ALA A 6 -20.36 2.72 8.03
CA ALA A 6 -20.23 1.39 7.45
C ALA A 6 -21.00 1.29 6.12
N VAL A 7 -22.24 1.78 6.06
CA VAL A 7 -23.03 1.83 4.82
C VAL A 7 -22.35 2.69 3.77
N TRP A 8 -21.85 3.87 4.15
CA TRP A 8 -21.10 4.77 3.26
C TRP A 8 -19.84 4.09 2.73
N SER A 9 -19.08 3.44 3.60
CA SER A 9 -17.88 2.68 3.21
C SER A 9 -18.22 1.54 2.25
N ALA A 10 -19.24 0.74 2.53
CA ALA A 10 -19.65 -0.36 1.69
C ALA A 10 -20.16 0.13 0.32
N ALA A 11 -21.00 1.17 0.28
CA ALA A 11 -21.54 1.74 -0.96
C ALA A 11 -20.42 2.26 -1.87
N THR A 12 -19.48 3.01 -1.33
CA THR A 12 -18.35 3.55 -2.14
C THR A 12 -17.41 2.44 -2.60
N THR A 13 -17.17 1.40 -1.80
CA THR A 13 -16.37 0.24 -2.24
C THR A 13 -17.08 -0.56 -3.33
N ALA A 14 -18.36 -0.79 -3.19
CA ALA A 14 -19.16 -1.46 -4.21
C ALA A 14 -19.15 -0.68 -5.54
N TRP A 15 -19.30 0.65 -5.47
CA TRP A 15 -19.23 1.51 -6.64
C TRP A 15 -17.86 1.44 -7.33
N VAL A 16 -16.75 1.57 -6.61
CA VAL A 16 -15.39 1.45 -7.16
C VAL A 16 -15.16 0.07 -7.80
N ALA A 17 -15.67 -1.00 -7.15
CA ALA A 17 -15.58 -2.36 -7.67
C ALA A 17 -16.40 -2.55 -8.96
N GLN A 18 -17.62 -1.99 -9.04
CA GLN A 18 -18.46 -2.01 -10.25
C GLN A 18 -17.79 -1.30 -11.42
N GLN A 19 -17.03 -0.23 -11.17
CA GLN A 19 -16.23 0.46 -12.19
C GLN A 19 -14.97 -0.32 -12.61
N GLY A 20 -14.62 -1.41 -11.92
CA GLY A 20 -13.40 -2.18 -12.18
C GLY A 20 -12.10 -1.48 -11.75
N TRP A 21 -12.17 -0.49 -10.84
CA TRP A 21 -11.03 0.34 -10.47
C TRP A 21 -10.20 -0.20 -9.29
N THR A 22 -10.61 -1.31 -8.70
CA THR A 22 -10.00 -1.86 -7.46
C THR A 22 -8.50 -2.14 -7.57
N ALA A 23 -8.01 -2.59 -8.72
CA ALA A 23 -6.62 -3.01 -8.91
C ALA A 23 -5.84 -2.12 -9.92
N TRP A 24 -6.22 -0.85 -10.06
CA TRP A 24 -5.55 0.05 -11.00
C TRP A 24 -4.16 0.49 -10.52
N TYR A 25 -3.92 0.67 -9.21
CA TYR A 25 -2.56 0.83 -8.70
C TYR A 25 -1.74 -0.44 -8.91
N GLY A 26 -0.46 -0.30 -9.30
CA GLY A 26 0.49 -1.41 -9.36
C GLY A 26 0.68 -2.07 -7.99
N ASP A 27 0.83 -1.25 -6.96
CA ASP A 27 0.95 -1.71 -5.58
C ASP A 27 -0.31 -2.45 -5.11
N ALA A 28 -1.51 -2.02 -5.52
CA ALA A 28 -2.75 -2.71 -5.19
C ALA A 28 -2.80 -4.12 -5.79
N GLU A 29 -2.38 -4.28 -7.06
CA GLU A 29 -2.25 -5.59 -7.71
C GLU A 29 -1.22 -6.46 -6.97
N ALA A 30 -0.07 -5.88 -6.61
CA ALA A 30 0.99 -6.58 -5.89
C ALA A 30 0.57 -7.01 -4.48
N HIS A 31 -0.08 -6.13 -3.70
CA HIS A 31 -0.60 -6.48 -2.37
C HIS A 31 -1.62 -7.62 -2.43
N LEU A 32 -2.54 -7.56 -3.39
CA LEU A 32 -3.53 -8.62 -3.59
C LEU A 32 -2.87 -9.95 -4.02
N ASN A 33 -1.85 -9.89 -4.88
CA ASN A 33 -1.09 -11.05 -5.30
C ASN A 33 -0.31 -11.68 -4.13
N ILE A 34 0.31 -10.90 -3.26
CA ILE A 34 0.98 -11.38 -2.04
C ILE A 34 -0.04 -12.08 -1.13
N ALA A 35 -1.19 -11.47 -0.88
CA ALA A 35 -2.26 -12.08 -0.08
C ALA A 35 -2.73 -13.41 -0.68
N ARG A 36 -2.86 -13.50 -2.00
CA ARG A 36 -3.23 -14.74 -2.69
C ARG A 36 -2.14 -15.79 -2.59
N ARG A 37 -0.86 -15.45 -2.77
CA ARG A 37 0.25 -16.41 -2.69
C ARG A 37 0.36 -17.11 -1.34
N ILE A 38 0.02 -16.42 -0.24
CA ILE A 38 0.01 -17.00 1.11
C ILE A 38 -0.89 -18.23 1.16
N VAL A 39 -2.02 -18.24 0.45
CA VAL A 39 -3.04 -19.29 0.49
C VAL A 39 -3.12 -20.14 -0.76
N ASP A 40 -2.62 -19.67 -1.90
CA ASP A 40 -2.65 -20.35 -3.20
C ASP A 40 -1.33 -20.09 -3.95
N SER A 41 -0.38 -20.99 -3.80
CA SER A 41 0.94 -21.00 -4.44
C SER A 41 1.40 -22.46 -4.55
N ARG A 42 2.46 -22.75 -5.30
CA ARG A 42 3.13 -24.07 -5.24
C ARG A 42 3.73 -24.32 -3.86
N THR A 43 4.16 -23.25 -3.20
CA THR A 43 4.71 -23.25 -1.84
C THR A 43 3.93 -22.25 -1.01
N PRO A 44 2.63 -22.53 -0.66
CA PRO A 44 1.82 -21.59 0.11
C PRO A 44 2.35 -21.47 1.54
N GLY A 45 2.13 -20.34 2.18
CA GLY A 45 2.50 -20.13 3.57
C GLY A 45 3.23 -18.83 3.84
N TYR A 46 3.90 -18.80 4.97
CA TYR A 46 4.54 -17.63 5.55
C TYR A 46 5.61 -16.98 4.66
N GLU A 47 6.40 -17.79 3.96
CA GLU A 47 7.47 -17.33 3.06
C GLU A 47 6.96 -16.47 1.90
N GLN A 48 5.67 -16.59 1.55
CA GLN A 48 5.06 -15.84 0.47
C GLN A 48 4.78 -14.36 0.82
N ILE A 49 4.95 -13.94 2.07
CA ILE A 49 4.79 -12.54 2.49
C ILE A 49 5.81 -11.64 1.77
N GLY A 50 7.02 -12.14 1.53
CA GLY A 50 8.11 -11.37 0.92
C GLY A 50 8.82 -10.47 1.93
N THR A 51 9.58 -9.47 1.44
CA THR A 51 10.52 -8.70 2.26
C THR A 51 10.22 -7.22 2.36
N VAL A 52 9.58 -6.62 1.34
CA VAL A 52 9.52 -5.15 1.21
C VAL A 52 8.33 -4.56 1.96
N TRP A 53 7.17 -5.18 1.82
CA TRP A 53 5.94 -4.66 2.43
C TRP A 53 5.59 -5.37 3.72
N LEU A 54 5.27 -4.60 4.73
CA LEU A 54 4.92 -5.07 6.08
C LEU A 54 3.69 -5.98 6.06
N PRO A 55 3.61 -7.01 6.93
CA PRO A 55 2.76 -8.18 6.73
C PRO A 55 1.28 -7.97 7.04
N LEU A 56 0.91 -7.06 7.95
CA LEU A 56 -0.46 -6.99 8.47
C LEU A 56 -1.53 -6.81 7.38
N PRO A 57 -1.38 -5.92 6.38
CA PRO A 57 -2.38 -5.78 5.33
C PRO A 57 -2.60 -7.08 4.54
N HIS A 58 -1.53 -7.80 4.21
CA HIS A 58 -1.61 -9.05 3.46
C HIS A 58 -2.27 -10.17 4.25
N LEU A 59 -1.97 -10.26 5.56
CA LEU A 59 -2.59 -11.23 6.46
C LEU A 59 -4.09 -10.96 6.64
N LEU A 60 -4.52 -9.69 6.64
CA LEU A 60 -5.95 -9.34 6.68
C LEU A 60 -6.67 -9.66 5.37
N MET A 61 -5.99 -9.59 4.24
CA MET A 61 -6.53 -9.88 2.91
C MET A 61 -6.53 -11.38 2.59
N ALA A 62 -5.56 -12.16 3.10
CA ALA A 62 -5.33 -13.55 2.73
C ALA A 62 -6.55 -14.47 2.89
N PRO A 63 -7.34 -14.44 4.00
CA PRO A 63 -8.53 -15.28 4.13
C PRO A 63 -9.58 -15.01 3.04
N LEU A 64 -9.73 -13.75 2.62
CA LEU A 64 -10.65 -13.37 1.55
C LEU A 64 -10.07 -13.70 0.17
N ALA A 65 -8.76 -13.58 0.01
CA ALA A 65 -8.05 -13.93 -1.22
C ALA A 65 -8.04 -15.45 -1.50
N ALA A 66 -8.36 -16.30 -0.51
CA ALA A 66 -8.59 -17.73 -0.72
C ALA A 66 -9.81 -18.00 -1.63
N ARG A 67 -10.77 -17.08 -1.67
CA ARG A 67 -11.94 -17.17 -2.53
C ARG A 67 -11.65 -16.60 -3.91
N ASP A 68 -11.79 -17.42 -4.95
CA ASP A 68 -11.48 -17.05 -6.34
C ASP A 68 -12.31 -15.86 -6.85
N ASP A 69 -13.61 -15.81 -6.51
CA ASP A 69 -14.49 -14.72 -6.89
C ASP A 69 -14.04 -13.37 -6.32
N LEU A 70 -13.69 -13.33 -5.02
CA LEU A 70 -13.22 -12.13 -4.33
C LEU A 70 -11.79 -11.72 -4.77
N TRP A 71 -10.94 -12.68 -5.06
CA TRP A 71 -9.61 -12.40 -5.60
C TRP A 71 -9.69 -11.82 -7.01
N ARG A 72 -10.46 -12.45 -7.91
CA ARG A 72 -10.56 -12.04 -9.32
C ARG A 72 -11.11 -10.62 -9.49
N ASN A 73 -12.12 -10.22 -8.72
CA ASN A 73 -12.72 -8.88 -8.78
C ASN A 73 -12.01 -7.83 -7.91
N GLY A 74 -11.00 -8.22 -7.11
CA GLY A 74 -10.22 -7.34 -6.24
C GLY A 74 -10.85 -7.05 -4.89
N LEU A 75 -12.07 -7.53 -4.60
CA LEU A 75 -12.75 -7.27 -3.32
C LEU A 75 -12.04 -7.92 -2.15
N ALA A 76 -11.32 -9.04 -2.33
CA ALA A 76 -10.50 -9.63 -1.28
C ALA A 76 -9.50 -8.62 -0.69
N GLY A 77 -8.96 -7.75 -1.52
CA GLY A 77 -8.03 -6.71 -1.09
C GLY A 77 -8.72 -5.41 -0.66
N ALA A 78 -9.93 -5.12 -1.14
CA ALA A 78 -10.65 -3.87 -0.85
C ALA A 78 -11.47 -3.92 0.45
N ILE A 79 -11.95 -5.09 0.88
CA ILE A 79 -12.77 -5.25 2.08
C ILE A 79 -12.01 -4.87 3.36
N PRO A 80 -10.79 -5.36 3.65
CA PRO A 80 -10.08 -5.01 4.87
C PRO A 80 -9.80 -3.50 5.02
N PRO A 81 -9.30 -2.76 4.00
CA PRO A 81 -9.17 -1.31 4.07
C PRO A 81 -10.51 -0.58 4.28
N SER A 82 -11.61 -1.11 3.70
CA SER A 82 -12.95 -0.54 3.88
C SER A 82 -13.46 -0.69 5.30
N LEU A 83 -13.19 -1.80 5.96
CA LEU A 83 -13.50 -2.00 7.38
C LEU A 83 -12.60 -1.14 8.27
N ALA A 84 -11.31 -1.06 7.94
CA ALA A 84 -10.35 -0.20 8.63
C ALA A 84 -10.75 1.28 8.57
N PHE A 85 -11.29 1.75 7.44
CA PHE A 85 -11.82 3.11 7.31
C PHE A 85 -12.94 3.40 8.31
N VAL A 86 -13.84 2.47 8.56
CA VAL A 86 -14.89 2.61 9.58
C VAL A 86 -14.26 2.74 10.97
N GLY A 87 -13.30 1.88 11.30
CA GLY A 87 -12.53 1.96 12.54
C GLY A 87 -11.78 3.28 12.68
N ALA A 88 -11.12 3.74 11.62
CA ALA A 88 -10.43 5.02 11.56
C ALA A 88 -11.36 6.18 11.91
N GLY A 89 -12.54 6.25 11.28
CA GLY A 89 -13.54 7.28 11.54
C GLY A 89 -14.04 7.26 12.97
N CYS A 90 -14.30 6.08 13.52
CA CYS A 90 -14.76 5.93 14.91
C CYS A 90 -13.70 6.40 15.93
N PHE A 91 -12.47 5.95 15.80
CA PHE A 91 -11.37 6.37 16.68
C PHE A 91 -11.03 7.85 16.51
N PHE A 92 -11.01 8.34 15.29
CA PHE A 92 -10.73 9.75 15.02
C PHE A 92 -11.80 10.66 15.62
N TYR A 93 -13.08 10.35 15.42
CA TYR A 93 -14.18 11.05 16.07
C TYR A 93 -14.05 11.04 17.60
N ALA A 94 -13.80 9.88 18.20
CA ALA A 94 -13.67 9.73 19.64
C ALA A 94 -12.46 10.50 20.21
N ALA A 95 -11.33 10.50 19.48
CA ALA A 95 -10.15 11.28 19.82
C ALA A 95 -10.43 12.80 19.81
N LEU A 96 -11.06 13.29 18.73
CA LEU A 96 -11.43 14.70 18.60
C LEU A 96 -12.44 15.14 19.65
N LEU A 97 -13.49 14.31 19.90
CA LEU A 97 -14.50 14.60 20.93
C LEU A 97 -13.86 14.76 22.31
N ARG A 98 -12.92 13.88 22.63
CA ARG A 98 -12.22 13.90 23.92
C ARG A 98 -11.25 15.07 24.01
N ALA A 99 -10.49 15.36 22.93
CA ALA A 99 -9.51 16.43 22.90
C ALA A 99 -10.14 17.84 22.87
N LEU A 100 -11.27 18.00 22.17
CA LEU A 100 -11.88 19.31 21.91
C LEU A 100 -13.14 19.59 22.74
N ALA A 101 -13.73 18.56 23.38
CA ALA A 101 -14.97 18.63 24.14
C ALA A 101 -16.15 19.27 23.33
N SER A 102 -16.23 18.97 22.04
CA SER A 102 -17.24 19.53 21.11
C SER A 102 -17.69 18.47 20.11
N ARG A 103 -18.99 18.11 20.19
CA ARG A 103 -19.59 17.14 19.24
C ARG A 103 -19.57 17.71 17.81
N ALA A 104 -19.90 19.00 17.62
CA ALA A 104 -19.90 19.63 16.31
C ALA A 104 -18.49 19.56 15.67
N ALA A 105 -17.45 19.94 16.42
CA ALA A 105 -16.07 19.88 15.96
C ALA A 105 -15.63 18.44 15.60
N ALA A 106 -15.97 17.47 16.47
CA ALA A 106 -15.62 16.08 16.24
C ALA A 106 -16.33 15.47 15.02
N LEU A 107 -17.62 15.76 14.84
CA LEU A 107 -18.39 15.32 13.67
C LEU A 107 -17.87 15.98 12.38
N SER A 108 -17.46 17.25 12.44
CA SER A 108 -16.87 17.91 11.27
C SER A 108 -15.53 17.31 10.88
N GLY A 109 -14.65 17.04 11.85
CA GLY A 109 -13.39 16.35 11.58
C GLY A 109 -13.61 14.98 10.97
N LEU A 110 -14.59 14.20 11.47
CA LEU A 110 -14.99 12.93 10.87
C LEU A 110 -15.53 13.13 9.44
N ALA A 111 -16.41 14.09 9.21
CA ALA A 111 -16.99 14.36 7.90
C ALA A 111 -15.91 14.74 6.88
N LEU A 112 -14.98 15.63 7.25
CA LEU A 112 -13.88 16.07 6.40
C LEU A 112 -12.97 14.88 5.97
N LEU A 113 -12.76 13.93 6.87
CA LEU A 113 -12.01 12.71 6.56
C LEU A 113 -12.85 11.74 5.73
N ALA A 114 -14.10 11.51 6.12
CA ALA A 114 -14.96 10.49 5.53
C ALA A 114 -15.52 10.85 4.14
N THR A 115 -15.53 12.13 3.76
CA THR A 115 -16.00 12.59 2.44
C THR A 115 -14.86 12.93 1.48
N ASN A 116 -13.59 12.76 1.88
CA ASN A 116 -12.47 12.98 0.98
C ASN A 116 -12.42 11.93 -0.13
N PRO A 117 -12.54 12.29 -1.42
CA PRO A 117 -12.67 11.33 -2.50
C PRO A 117 -11.40 10.52 -2.75
N ASN A 118 -10.22 11.09 -2.50
CA ASN A 118 -8.96 10.38 -2.62
C ASN A 118 -8.85 9.26 -1.58
N LEU A 119 -9.25 9.53 -0.33
CA LEU A 119 -9.31 8.51 0.71
C LEU A 119 -10.39 7.46 0.41
N LEU A 120 -11.58 7.89 -0.07
CA LEU A 120 -12.67 6.98 -0.45
C LEU A 120 -12.26 6.04 -1.59
N TYR A 121 -11.48 6.52 -2.54
CA TYR A 121 -10.93 5.68 -3.59
C TYR A 121 -9.91 4.69 -3.03
N LEU A 122 -8.88 5.16 -2.32
CA LEU A 122 -7.80 4.27 -1.82
C LEU A 122 -8.31 3.20 -0.85
N LYS A 123 -9.25 3.54 0.05
CA LYS A 123 -9.84 2.54 0.96
C LYS A 123 -10.68 1.48 0.24
N SER A 124 -11.07 1.73 -1.02
CA SER A 124 -11.81 0.80 -1.88
C SER A 124 -10.90 -0.03 -2.79
N THR A 125 -9.61 -0.06 -2.51
CA THR A 125 -8.56 -0.77 -3.24
C THR A 125 -7.70 -1.58 -2.27
N PRO A 126 -6.91 -2.57 -2.73
CA PRO A 126 -5.95 -3.31 -1.89
C PRO A 126 -4.78 -2.47 -1.35
N MET A 127 -4.97 -1.17 -1.16
CA MET A 127 -3.94 -0.27 -0.65
C MET A 127 -3.94 -0.21 0.88
N THR A 128 -2.83 0.21 1.47
CA THR A 128 -2.57 0.11 2.91
C THR A 128 -2.91 1.37 3.71
N GLU A 129 -3.19 2.48 3.04
CA GLU A 129 -3.39 3.81 3.65
C GLU A 129 -4.55 3.84 4.65
N ALA A 130 -5.67 3.18 4.35
CA ALA A 130 -6.83 3.19 5.26
C ALA A 130 -6.61 2.31 6.49
N ILE A 131 -5.86 1.20 6.36
CA ILE A 131 -5.47 0.35 7.50
C ILE A 131 -4.51 1.15 8.40
N TRP A 132 -3.53 1.81 7.81
CA TRP A 132 -2.63 2.71 8.53
C TRP A 132 -3.39 3.84 9.25
N LEU A 133 -4.33 4.49 8.58
CA LEU A 133 -5.14 5.56 9.16
C LEU A 133 -5.94 5.07 10.39
N ALA A 134 -6.44 3.83 10.36
CA ALA A 134 -7.14 3.24 11.50
C ALA A 134 -6.22 3.06 12.71
N THR A 135 -5.00 2.59 12.49
CA THR A 135 -4.00 2.43 13.56
C THR A 135 -3.54 3.77 14.12
N LEU A 136 -3.32 4.77 13.28
CA LEU A 136 -2.98 6.14 13.69
C LEU A 136 -4.11 6.79 14.49
N ALA A 137 -5.37 6.65 14.05
CA ALA A 137 -6.53 7.19 14.75
C ALA A 137 -6.75 6.50 16.11
N ALA A 138 -6.55 5.19 16.19
CA ALA A 138 -6.59 4.44 17.44
C ALA A 138 -5.46 4.89 18.39
N LEU A 139 -4.25 5.04 17.90
CA LEU A 139 -3.11 5.54 18.66
C LEU A 139 -3.39 6.96 19.20
N LEU A 140 -3.93 7.85 18.36
CA LEU A 140 -4.35 9.19 18.78
C LEU A 140 -5.41 9.13 19.88
N TYR A 141 -6.42 8.27 19.75
CA TYR A 141 -7.47 8.12 20.75
C TYR A 141 -6.93 7.62 22.10
N PHE A 142 -6.12 6.58 22.11
CA PHE A 142 -5.61 6.00 23.34
C PHE A 142 -4.58 6.90 24.02
N THR A 143 -3.77 7.65 23.28
CA THR A 143 -2.84 8.64 23.84
C THR A 143 -3.56 9.86 24.40
N VAL A 144 -4.61 10.37 23.73
CA VAL A 144 -5.47 11.43 24.26
C VAL A 144 -6.22 10.93 25.53
N ARG A 145 -6.68 9.70 25.52
CA ARG A 145 -7.32 9.06 26.69
C ARG A 145 -6.34 8.88 27.84
N TYR A 146 -5.10 8.47 27.55
CA TYR A 146 -4.05 8.32 28.57
C TYR A 146 -3.78 9.64 29.30
N ARG A 147 -3.73 10.78 28.62
CA ARG A 147 -3.55 12.10 29.26
C ARG A 147 -4.65 12.40 30.29
N SER A 148 -5.89 12.00 30.03
CA SER A 148 -7.01 12.24 30.95
C SER A 148 -7.07 11.23 32.09
N HIS A 149 -6.65 9.99 31.79
CA HIS A 149 -6.70 8.85 32.69
C HIS A 149 -5.43 8.01 32.50
N PRO A 150 -4.29 8.43 33.10
CA PRO A 150 -3.04 7.70 33.04
C PRO A 150 -3.24 6.29 33.62
N SER A 151 -3.06 5.26 32.77
CA SER A 151 -3.17 3.86 33.18
C SER A 151 -2.36 2.94 32.29
N LEU A 152 -1.89 1.83 32.81
CA LEU A 152 -1.19 0.80 32.01
C LEU A 152 -2.09 0.24 30.91
N ALA A 153 -3.40 0.13 31.15
CA ALA A 153 -4.35 -0.33 30.13
C ALA A 153 -4.39 0.61 28.91
N ASN A 154 -4.43 1.94 29.14
CA ASN A 154 -4.38 2.90 28.02
C ASN A 154 -3.02 2.90 27.31
N ALA A 155 -1.91 2.72 28.02
CA ALA A 155 -0.59 2.56 27.44
C ALA A 155 -0.49 1.26 26.63
N CYS A 156 -1.03 0.16 27.12
CA CYS A 156 -1.11 -1.11 26.41
C CYS A 156 -1.90 -0.98 25.11
N LEU A 157 -3.10 -0.38 25.15
CA LEU A 157 -3.94 -0.17 23.96
C LEU A 157 -3.28 0.77 22.95
N ALA A 158 -2.56 1.80 23.41
CA ALA A 158 -1.73 2.64 22.53
C ALA A 158 -0.58 1.82 21.91
N GLY A 159 0.07 0.95 22.68
CA GLY A 159 1.11 0.03 22.22
C GLY A 159 0.61 -0.96 21.18
N LEU A 160 -0.57 -1.55 21.38
CA LEU A 160 -1.21 -2.47 20.41
C LEU A 160 -1.61 -1.73 19.11
N ALA A 161 -2.13 -0.51 19.21
CA ALA A 161 -2.42 0.32 18.05
C ALA A 161 -1.12 0.66 17.27
N SER A 162 -0.03 0.97 17.99
CA SER A 162 1.28 1.20 17.40
C SER A 162 1.87 -0.07 16.78
N LEU A 163 1.75 -1.24 17.43
CA LEU A 163 2.16 -2.53 16.89
C LEU A 163 1.46 -2.81 15.54
N ALA A 164 0.14 -2.65 15.49
CA ALA A 164 -0.60 -2.80 14.24
C ALA A 164 -0.12 -1.79 13.17
N GLY A 165 0.16 -0.55 13.55
CA GLY A 165 0.72 0.47 12.67
C GLY A 165 2.11 0.12 12.15
N THR A 166 3.00 -0.36 13.01
CA THR A 166 4.38 -0.77 12.66
C THR A 166 4.44 -2.02 11.77
N LEU A 167 3.40 -2.84 11.79
CA LEU A 167 3.22 -3.98 10.89
C LEU A 167 2.44 -3.62 9.60
N THR A 168 2.02 -2.36 9.46
CA THR A 168 1.28 -1.87 8.30
C THR A 168 2.14 -0.98 7.41
N ARG A 169 2.84 0.01 7.98
CA ARG A 169 3.66 0.98 7.25
C ARG A 169 4.85 1.45 8.09
N TYR A 170 5.94 1.79 7.43
CA TYR A 170 7.19 2.22 8.08
C TYR A 170 7.06 3.54 8.84
N GLU A 171 6.09 4.39 8.50
CA GLU A 171 5.73 5.58 9.28
C GLU A 171 5.43 5.23 10.75
N GLY A 172 4.89 4.03 11.00
CA GLY A 172 4.63 3.54 12.36
C GLY A 172 5.89 3.42 13.21
N TRP A 173 7.00 3.04 12.60
CA TRP A 173 8.30 2.93 13.29
C TRP A 173 8.77 4.31 13.75
N PHE A 174 8.61 5.32 12.88
CA PHE A 174 8.99 6.70 13.18
C PHE A 174 8.21 7.29 14.36
N LEU A 175 6.97 6.88 14.59
CA LEU A 175 6.13 7.39 15.67
C LEU A 175 6.55 6.92 17.07
N ILE A 176 7.23 5.79 17.18
CA ILE A 176 7.51 5.12 18.48
C ILE A 176 8.16 6.07 19.51
N PRO A 177 9.30 6.72 19.22
CA PRO A 177 9.98 7.56 20.21
C PRO A 177 9.15 8.75 20.65
N PHE A 178 8.40 9.36 19.75
CA PHE A 178 7.57 10.54 20.05
C PHE A 178 6.39 10.20 20.97
N VAL A 179 5.77 9.06 20.76
CA VAL A 179 4.68 8.58 21.63
C VAL A 179 5.22 8.16 22.98
N ALA A 180 6.38 7.49 23.06
CA ALA A 180 7.03 7.16 24.31
C ALA A 180 7.32 8.41 25.15
N LEU A 181 7.92 9.43 24.53
CA LEU A 181 8.19 10.73 25.17
C LEU A 181 6.90 11.41 25.64
N TYR A 182 5.83 11.34 24.84
CA TYR A 182 4.54 11.88 25.23
C TYR A 182 3.96 11.16 26.47
N LEU A 183 4.02 9.83 26.54
CA LEU A 183 3.55 9.05 27.69
C LEU A 183 4.34 9.40 28.96
N LEU A 184 5.65 9.63 28.84
CA LEU A 184 6.49 10.10 29.95
C LEU A 184 6.09 11.50 30.40
N ALA A 185 5.80 12.40 29.47
CA ALA A 185 5.44 13.80 29.77
C ALA A 185 3.99 13.93 30.31
N ALA A 186 3.06 13.08 29.85
CA ALA A 186 1.64 13.14 30.18
C ALA A 186 1.24 12.22 31.33
N GLY A 187 2.15 11.35 31.77
CA GLY A 187 1.88 10.33 32.79
C GLY A 187 2.05 10.81 34.24
N ASP A 188 1.69 9.92 35.13
CA ASP A 188 1.78 10.07 36.60
C ASP A 188 2.99 9.28 37.17
N ARG A 189 2.87 8.80 38.41
CA ARG A 189 3.89 7.99 39.09
C ARG A 189 4.31 6.72 38.32
N ARG A 190 3.41 6.16 37.49
CA ARG A 190 3.68 4.95 36.67
C ARG A 190 4.12 5.25 35.24
N ARG A 191 4.48 6.50 34.92
CA ARG A 191 4.84 6.94 33.56
C ARG A 191 5.94 6.09 32.92
N TRP A 192 6.96 5.70 33.71
CA TRP A 192 8.04 4.84 33.19
C TRP A 192 7.54 3.44 32.83
N ALA A 193 6.72 2.82 33.68
CA ALA A 193 6.10 1.53 33.40
C ALA A 193 5.17 1.60 32.17
N ALA A 194 4.40 2.67 32.03
CA ALA A 194 3.54 2.90 30.88
C ALA A 194 4.32 3.08 29.58
N ALA A 195 5.39 3.89 29.60
CA ALA A 195 6.25 4.11 28.44
C ALA A 195 7.03 2.83 28.06
N SER A 196 7.54 2.07 29.04
CA SER A 196 8.21 0.79 28.81
C SER A 196 7.26 -0.25 28.20
N LEU A 197 6.04 -0.37 28.72
CA LEU A 197 5.01 -1.27 28.18
C LEU A 197 4.63 -0.89 26.75
N TYR A 198 4.44 0.40 26.49
CA TYR A 198 4.21 0.92 25.15
C TYR A 198 5.36 0.57 24.19
N CYS A 199 6.59 0.87 24.60
CA CYS A 199 7.78 0.60 23.77
C CYS A 199 7.95 -0.88 23.47
N ALA A 200 7.76 -1.76 24.45
CA ALA A 200 7.84 -3.21 24.28
C ALA A 200 6.84 -3.70 23.21
N LEU A 201 5.59 -3.23 23.27
CA LEU A 201 4.56 -3.60 22.31
C LEU A 201 4.82 -2.97 20.94
N ALA A 202 5.12 -1.68 20.88
CA ALA A 202 5.33 -0.97 19.63
C ALA A 202 6.58 -1.45 18.87
N ALA A 203 7.68 -1.74 19.58
CA ALA A 203 8.92 -2.23 18.99
C ALA A 203 8.85 -3.70 18.55
N ALA A 204 7.87 -4.47 19.05
CA ALA A 204 7.69 -5.86 18.64
C ALA A 204 7.48 -6.01 17.12
N GLY A 205 6.79 -5.05 16.46
CA GLY A 205 6.61 -5.06 15.01
C GLY A 205 7.93 -4.89 14.23
N PRO A 206 8.70 -3.82 14.46
CA PRO A 206 10.05 -3.68 13.88
C PRO A 206 10.97 -4.86 14.16
N ILE A 207 11.04 -5.33 15.41
CA ILE A 207 11.88 -6.47 15.80
C ILE A 207 11.48 -7.73 15.03
N TYR A 208 10.17 -8.03 14.99
CA TYR A 208 9.65 -9.14 14.21
C TYR A 208 10.07 -9.04 12.73
N TRP A 209 9.96 -7.85 12.12
CA TRP A 209 10.26 -7.67 10.70
C TRP A 209 11.76 -7.78 10.39
N LEU A 210 12.61 -7.32 11.28
CA LEU A 210 14.07 -7.51 11.19
C LEU A 210 14.44 -8.98 11.28
N ILE A 211 13.83 -9.73 12.23
CA ILE A 211 14.04 -11.18 12.39
C ILE A 211 13.52 -11.94 11.17
N HIS A 212 12.33 -11.58 10.64
CA HIS A 212 11.74 -12.18 9.44
C HIS A 212 12.67 -12.06 8.24
N ASN A 213 13.19 -10.86 7.97
CA ASN A 213 14.09 -10.64 6.84
C ASN A 213 15.42 -11.38 7.04
N TRP A 214 15.99 -11.33 8.25
CA TRP A 214 17.21 -12.05 8.55
C TRP A 214 17.08 -13.56 8.41
N TRP A 215 15.98 -14.12 8.90
CA TRP A 215 15.74 -15.56 8.84
C TRP A 215 15.53 -16.08 7.42
N LEU A 216 14.72 -15.39 6.62
CA LEU A 216 14.36 -15.86 5.28
C LEU A 216 15.37 -15.47 4.20
N HIS A 217 16.09 -14.37 4.38
CA HIS A 217 16.93 -13.78 3.33
C HIS A 217 18.39 -13.55 3.78
N GLY A 218 18.72 -13.77 5.04
CA GLY A 218 20.09 -13.61 5.58
C GLY A 218 20.50 -12.16 5.86
N ASP A 219 19.69 -11.16 5.49
CA ASP A 219 19.89 -9.73 5.82
C ASP A 219 18.66 -9.16 6.53
N ALA A 220 18.84 -8.73 7.78
CA ALA A 220 17.76 -8.08 8.55
C ALA A 220 17.22 -6.81 7.88
N LEU A 221 17.98 -6.17 7.01
CA LEU A 221 17.63 -4.96 6.26
C LEU A 221 17.30 -5.23 4.79
N GLU A 222 16.96 -6.47 4.42
CA GLU A 222 16.60 -6.84 3.04
C GLU A 222 15.48 -5.95 2.47
N PHE A 223 14.50 -5.57 3.29
CA PHE A 223 13.44 -4.64 2.88
C PHE A 223 13.96 -3.25 2.46
N TYR A 224 15.15 -2.86 2.89
CA TYR A 224 15.79 -1.57 2.59
C TYR A 224 16.92 -1.67 1.58
N ARG A 225 17.68 -2.79 1.58
CA ARG A 225 18.88 -3.02 0.74
C ARG A 225 18.59 -3.95 -0.42
N GLY A 226 17.60 -4.82 -0.29
CA GLY A 226 17.30 -5.86 -1.27
C GLY A 226 16.85 -5.30 -2.63
N PRO A 227 16.86 -6.12 -3.67
CA PRO A 227 16.67 -5.69 -5.05
C PRO A 227 15.28 -5.11 -5.33
N TYR A 228 14.30 -5.42 -4.50
CA TYR A 228 12.93 -4.91 -4.62
C TYR A 228 12.64 -3.70 -3.72
N SER A 229 13.62 -3.23 -2.95
CA SER A 229 13.46 -2.03 -2.12
C SER A 229 13.30 -0.78 -2.98
N ALA A 230 12.55 0.22 -2.46
CA ALA A 230 12.37 1.50 -3.14
C ALA A 230 13.71 2.17 -3.47
N ARG A 231 14.68 2.06 -2.56
CA ARG A 231 16.03 2.59 -2.76
C ARG A 231 16.76 1.89 -3.91
N ALA A 232 16.73 0.55 -3.97
CA ALA A 232 17.40 -0.19 -5.05
C ALA A 232 16.73 0.06 -6.41
N ILE A 233 15.39 0.21 -6.44
CA ILE A 233 14.64 0.57 -7.65
C ILE A 233 15.05 1.97 -8.12
N TYR A 234 15.11 2.93 -7.22
CA TYR A 234 15.53 4.31 -7.55
C TYR A 234 16.97 4.34 -8.06
N GLN A 235 17.91 3.65 -7.40
CA GLN A 235 19.30 3.58 -7.82
C GLN A 235 19.44 2.98 -9.23
N ARG A 236 18.75 1.87 -9.52
CA ARG A 236 18.75 1.30 -10.89
C ARG A 236 18.22 2.27 -11.94
N SER A 237 17.21 3.06 -11.60
CA SER A 237 16.69 4.08 -12.53
C SER A 237 17.73 5.18 -12.81
N LEU A 238 18.49 5.59 -11.78
CA LEU A 238 19.61 6.53 -11.95
C LEU A 238 20.73 5.93 -12.82
N ASP A 239 21.10 4.67 -12.57
CA ASP A 239 22.12 3.95 -13.33
C ASP A 239 21.72 3.77 -14.82
N GLN A 240 20.41 3.75 -15.10
CA GLN A 240 19.82 3.72 -16.44
C GLN A 240 19.70 5.12 -17.09
N GLY A 241 20.20 6.16 -16.43
CA GLY A 241 20.23 7.53 -16.96
C GLY A 241 19.03 8.39 -16.59
N MET A 242 18.15 7.94 -15.66
CA MET A 242 17.11 8.82 -15.13
C MET A 242 17.74 9.97 -14.34
N ALA A 243 17.25 11.19 -14.54
CA ALA A 243 17.66 12.33 -13.72
C ALA A 243 17.20 12.15 -12.27
N ARG A 244 17.97 12.68 -11.31
CA ARG A 244 17.54 12.74 -9.90
C ARG A 244 16.23 13.49 -9.79
N TYR A 245 15.33 13.02 -8.91
CA TYR A 245 14.11 13.76 -8.67
C TYR A 245 14.40 15.03 -7.84
N PRO A 246 13.56 16.09 -7.94
CA PRO A 246 13.88 17.40 -7.39
C PRO A 246 14.15 17.42 -5.88
N GLY A 247 13.48 16.57 -5.12
CA GLY A 247 13.61 16.53 -3.67
C GLY A 247 14.81 15.71 -3.15
N ASP A 248 15.59 15.07 -4.03
CA ASP A 248 16.74 14.26 -3.63
C ASP A 248 17.87 15.13 -3.09
N HIS A 249 18.09 15.09 -1.75
CA HIS A 249 19.01 15.95 -1.00
C HIS A 249 18.71 17.46 -1.09
N ASP A 250 17.46 17.81 -1.43
CA ASP A 250 16.96 19.19 -1.43
C ASP A 250 15.71 19.33 -0.55
N TRP A 251 15.85 19.96 0.61
CA TRP A 251 14.78 20.15 1.59
C TRP A 251 13.61 21.00 1.06
N GLU A 252 13.91 22.01 0.27
CA GLU A 252 12.90 22.91 -0.27
C GLU A 252 12.07 22.20 -1.32
N GLN A 253 12.72 21.56 -2.28
CA GLN A 253 12.02 20.81 -3.33
C GLN A 253 11.27 19.60 -2.77
N ALA A 254 11.83 18.88 -1.79
CA ALA A 254 11.13 17.80 -1.09
C ALA A 254 9.85 18.33 -0.42
N TRP A 255 9.91 19.51 0.21
CA TRP A 255 8.73 20.14 0.80
C TRP A 255 7.73 20.62 -0.25
N VAL A 256 8.19 21.22 -1.35
CA VAL A 256 7.32 21.68 -2.45
C VAL A 256 6.52 20.51 -3.03
N GLN A 257 7.17 19.37 -3.34
CA GLN A 257 6.49 18.20 -3.89
C GLN A 257 5.47 17.62 -2.88
N LEU A 258 5.83 17.49 -1.61
CA LEU A 258 4.94 16.96 -0.58
C LEU A 258 3.74 17.89 -0.34
N ARG A 259 3.99 19.21 -0.22
CA ARG A 259 2.93 20.20 -0.03
C ARG A 259 1.93 20.19 -1.17
N GLU A 260 2.41 20.11 -2.42
CA GLU A 260 1.53 20.05 -3.59
C GLU A 260 0.74 18.75 -3.65
N ALA A 261 1.36 17.61 -3.33
CA ALA A 261 0.63 16.34 -3.20
C ALA A 261 -0.45 16.41 -2.11
N ALA A 262 -0.13 16.99 -0.94
CA ALA A 262 -1.09 17.19 0.15
C ALA A 262 -2.24 18.13 -0.27
N ARG A 263 -1.95 19.21 -1.00
CA ARG A 263 -2.95 20.13 -1.55
C ARG A 263 -3.90 19.42 -2.53
N LEU A 264 -3.36 18.60 -3.42
CA LEU A 264 -4.15 17.84 -4.38
C LEU A 264 -4.99 16.73 -3.71
N CYS A 265 -4.47 16.11 -2.66
CA CYS A 265 -5.19 15.08 -1.91
C CYS A 265 -6.29 15.65 -1.00
N ALA A 266 -6.04 16.75 -0.30
CA ALA A 266 -6.95 17.30 0.71
C ALA A 266 -7.90 18.37 0.15
N GLY A 267 -7.51 19.05 -0.93
CA GLY A 267 -8.16 20.26 -1.42
C GLY A 267 -7.69 21.52 -0.65
N TRP A 268 -7.51 22.62 -1.37
CA TRP A 268 -6.97 23.82 -0.76
C TRP A 268 -7.85 24.45 0.35
N PRO A 269 -9.22 24.41 0.30
CA PRO A 269 -10.02 24.95 1.39
C PRO A 269 -9.76 24.23 2.73
N LEU A 270 -9.68 22.90 2.69
CA LEU A 270 -9.32 22.12 3.89
C LEU A 270 -7.88 22.39 4.32
N GLY A 271 -6.97 22.60 3.38
CA GLY A 271 -5.58 22.99 3.67
C GLY A 271 -5.50 24.26 4.51
N VAL A 272 -6.15 25.34 4.06
CA VAL A 272 -6.14 26.64 4.76
C VAL A 272 -6.85 26.55 6.11
N LEU A 273 -8.08 26.03 6.14
CA LEU A 273 -8.87 25.95 7.37
C LEU A 273 -8.21 25.00 8.40
N GLY A 274 -7.62 23.92 7.92
CA GLY A 274 -6.91 22.94 8.75
C GLY A 274 -5.65 23.53 9.38
N LEU A 275 -4.82 24.20 8.60
CA LEU A 275 -3.59 24.84 9.12
C LEU A 275 -3.90 25.98 10.09
N ALA A 276 -4.88 26.84 9.79
CA ALA A 276 -5.31 27.89 10.70
C ALA A 276 -5.82 27.34 12.04
N GLY A 277 -6.63 26.27 12.00
CA GLY A 277 -7.10 25.62 13.22
C GLY A 277 -6.01 24.84 13.96
N ALA A 278 -5.04 24.24 13.26
CA ALA A 278 -3.88 23.60 13.87
C ALA A 278 -3.00 24.62 14.61
N LEU A 279 -2.76 25.80 14.00
CA LEU A 279 -2.04 26.90 14.65
C LEU A 279 -2.77 27.36 15.93
N TRP A 280 -4.09 27.53 15.86
CA TRP A 280 -4.88 27.86 17.05
C TRP A 280 -4.73 26.80 18.14
N ALA A 281 -4.77 25.49 17.77
CA ALA A 281 -4.62 24.40 18.72
C ALA A 281 -3.24 24.40 19.41
N VAL A 282 -2.18 24.72 18.66
CA VAL A 282 -0.82 24.92 19.20
C VAL A 282 -0.79 26.08 20.21
N LEU A 283 -1.34 27.22 19.84
CA LEU A 283 -1.41 28.41 20.72
C LEU A 283 -2.21 28.14 22.00
N ARG A 284 -3.21 27.24 21.95
CA ARG A 284 -4.01 26.78 23.10
C ARG A 284 -3.43 25.58 23.82
N ARG A 285 -2.15 25.26 23.58
CA ARG A 285 -1.41 24.15 24.22
C ARG A 285 -2.04 22.74 24.00
N ARG A 286 -2.80 22.55 22.90
CA ARG A 286 -3.32 21.25 22.47
C ARG A 286 -2.33 20.55 21.53
N LEU A 287 -1.05 20.64 21.91
CA LEU A 287 0.09 20.27 21.07
C LEU A 287 0.01 18.83 20.54
N TRP A 288 -0.44 17.88 21.38
CA TRP A 288 -0.40 16.46 21.00
C TRP A 288 -1.34 16.12 19.84
N LEU A 289 -2.52 16.74 19.78
CA LEU A 289 -3.44 16.54 18.66
C LEU A 289 -2.79 16.90 17.31
N VAL A 290 -2.05 18.01 17.28
CA VAL A 290 -1.34 18.49 16.10
C VAL A 290 -0.06 17.68 15.88
N ALA A 291 0.74 17.49 16.93
CA ALA A 291 2.04 16.81 16.83
C ALA A 291 1.90 15.39 16.27
N LEU A 292 1.04 14.57 16.89
CA LEU A 292 0.91 13.17 16.44
C LEU A 292 0.40 13.06 14.99
N THR A 293 -0.52 13.95 14.59
CA THR A 293 -1.04 13.94 13.21
C THR A 293 -0.10 14.60 12.19
N ALA A 294 0.87 15.41 12.64
CA ALA A 294 1.90 16.01 11.79
C ALA A 294 3.11 15.08 11.56
N LEU A 295 3.37 14.13 12.48
CA LEU A 295 4.53 13.22 12.37
C LEU A 295 4.56 12.43 11.06
N PRO A 296 3.46 11.90 10.50
CA PRO A 296 3.48 11.25 9.20
C PRO A 296 3.91 12.20 8.06
N VAL A 297 3.53 13.47 8.12
CA VAL A 297 3.96 14.48 7.14
C VAL A 297 5.47 14.71 7.25
N LEU A 298 5.98 14.84 8.48
CA LEU A 298 7.41 14.96 8.72
C LEU A 298 8.19 13.72 8.23
N PHE A 299 7.66 12.52 8.47
CA PHE A 299 8.25 11.29 7.95
C PHE A 299 8.41 11.32 6.43
N TYR A 300 7.37 11.71 5.70
CA TYR A 300 7.45 11.77 4.23
C TYR A 300 8.39 12.88 3.75
N TRP A 301 8.45 14.01 4.42
CA TRP A 301 9.41 15.05 4.09
C TRP A 301 10.86 14.57 4.24
N LEU A 302 11.17 13.89 5.37
CA LEU A 302 12.47 13.25 5.58
C LEU A 302 12.76 12.15 4.55
N SER A 303 11.77 11.32 4.22
CA SER A 303 11.91 10.24 3.23
C SER A 303 12.17 10.78 1.82
N LEU A 304 11.50 11.86 1.44
CA LEU A 304 11.72 12.54 0.17
C LEU A 304 13.14 13.10 0.08
N TYR A 305 13.60 13.82 1.09
CA TYR A 305 14.96 14.30 1.14
C TYR A 305 16.01 13.19 1.05
N GLY A 306 15.77 12.08 1.73
CA GLY A 306 16.70 10.94 1.76
C GLY A 306 16.72 10.05 0.51
N GLY A 307 16.03 10.43 -0.58
CA GLY A 307 16.02 9.65 -1.83
C GLY A 307 15.18 8.36 -1.76
N GLY A 308 14.36 8.17 -0.72
CA GLY A 308 13.67 6.89 -0.50
C GLY A 308 12.45 6.67 -1.40
N THR A 309 11.60 7.67 -1.55
CA THR A 309 10.32 7.52 -2.26
C THR A 309 9.91 8.83 -2.93
N PRO A 310 10.26 9.06 -4.21
CA PRO A 310 9.91 10.28 -4.90
C PRO A 310 8.38 10.48 -4.99
N ILE A 311 7.95 11.73 -4.96
CA ILE A 311 6.59 12.14 -5.32
C ILE A 311 6.71 12.98 -6.59
N PHE A 312 5.86 12.70 -7.59
CA PHE A 312 5.71 13.54 -8.76
C PHE A 312 4.26 13.98 -8.89
N VAL A 313 4.07 15.27 -9.12
CA VAL A 313 2.76 15.87 -9.35
C VAL A 313 2.70 16.49 -10.75
N PRO A 314 1.55 16.49 -11.44
CA PRO A 314 1.48 16.79 -12.88
C PRO A 314 1.88 18.21 -13.27
N HIS A 315 1.79 19.18 -12.39
CA HIS A 315 2.10 20.58 -12.66
C HIS A 315 3.52 21.01 -12.25
N LEU A 316 4.28 20.10 -11.61
CA LEU A 316 5.71 20.30 -11.32
C LEU A 316 6.55 19.34 -12.16
N TRP A 317 7.80 19.72 -12.42
CA TRP A 317 8.73 18.81 -13.09
C TRP A 317 8.90 17.51 -12.28
N PRO A 318 8.87 16.33 -12.89
CA PRO A 318 8.87 15.99 -14.32
C PRO A 318 7.48 15.88 -14.98
N HIS A 319 6.45 16.56 -14.51
CA HIS A 319 5.09 16.60 -15.07
C HIS A 319 4.43 15.22 -15.18
N SER A 320 4.58 14.40 -14.14
CA SER A 320 4.07 13.04 -14.11
C SER A 320 3.30 12.77 -12.81
N TYR A 321 2.79 11.55 -12.66
CA TYR A 321 2.04 11.11 -11.50
C TYR A 321 2.80 9.98 -10.83
N TYR A 322 3.27 10.17 -9.59
CA TYR A 322 3.91 9.11 -8.84
C TYR A 322 3.81 9.35 -7.33
N ASN A 323 3.31 8.39 -6.59
CA ASN A 323 3.16 8.44 -5.14
C ASN A 323 2.41 9.68 -4.60
N THR A 324 1.54 10.31 -5.41
CA THR A 324 0.77 11.49 -4.99
C THR A 324 -0.10 11.18 -3.78
N ARG A 325 -0.49 9.91 -3.59
CA ARG A 325 -1.24 9.40 -2.44
C ARG A 325 -0.56 9.64 -1.08
N TYR A 326 0.76 9.83 -1.04
CA TYR A 326 1.47 10.18 0.20
C TYR A 326 1.08 11.56 0.74
N GLY A 327 0.51 12.43 -0.10
CA GLY A 327 -0.13 13.65 0.33
C GLY A 327 -1.30 13.44 1.31
N LEU A 328 -1.93 12.25 1.32
CA LEU A 328 -2.97 11.90 2.30
C LEU A 328 -2.45 11.82 3.74
N ALA A 329 -1.13 11.73 3.95
CA ALA A 329 -0.54 11.82 5.29
C ALA A 329 -0.90 13.13 6.01
N ALA A 330 -1.17 14.20 5.26
CA ALA A 330 -1.61 15.48 5.82
C ALA A 330 -3.10 15.52 6.18
N LEU A 331 -3.93 14.61 5.64
CA LEU A 331 -5.38 14.68 5.81
C LEU A 331 -5.84 14.60 7.29
N PRO A 332 -5.29 13.70 8.15
CA PRO A 332 -5.65 13.69 9.57
C PRO A 332 -5.29 14.98 10.30
N LEU A 333 -4.11 15.57 9.99
CA LEU A 333 -3.68 16.85 10.55
C LEU A 333 -4.65 17.98 10.18
N LEU A 334 -4.98 18.08 8.89
CA LEU A 334 -5.85 19.14 8.38
C LEU A 334 -7.28 19.01 8.91
N ALA A 335 -7.82 17.78 8.96
CA ALA A 335 -9.15 17.52 9.51
C ALA A 335 -9.21 17.79 11.03
N ALA A 336 -8.18 17.38 11.78
CA ALA A 336 -8.08 17.67 13.21
C ALA A 336 -7.90 19.18 13.48
N GLY A 337 -7.09 19.84 12.68
CA GLY A 337 -6.90 21.30 12.75
C GLY A 337 -8.20 22.05 12.48
N ALA A 338 -8.92 21.73 11.40
CA ALA A 338 -10.20 22.34 11.08
C ALA A 338 -11.23 22.13 12.22
N ALA A 339 -11.29 20.90 12.79
CA ALA A 339 -12.10 20.62 13.96
C ALA A 339 -11.70 21.49 15.18
N ALA A 340 -10.40 21.70 15.41
CA ALA A 340 -9.92 22.56 16.48
C ALA A 340 -10.32 24.04 16.26
N GLY A 341 -10.26 24.51 15.02
CA GLY A 341 -10.78 25.85 14.65
C GLY A 341 -12.27 26.02 14.95
N ILE A 342 -13.10 25.00 14.63
CA ILE A 342 -14.53 25.00 14.99
C ILE A 342 -14.71 25.02 16.50
N ALA A 343 -13.89 24.29 17.26
CA ALA A 343 -13.96 24.31 18.73
C ALA A 343 -13.55 25.67 19.34
N ALA A 344 -12.81 26.50 18.61
CA ALA A 344 -12.43 27.87 19.00
C ALA A 344 -13.61 28.83 19.04
N VAL A 345 -14.60 28.59 18.20
CA VAL A 345 -15.79 29.45 18.07
C VAL A 345 -16.71 29.31 19.30
N PRO A 346 -17.45 30.37 19.71
CA PRO A 346 -18.43 30.29 20.78
C PRO A 346 -19.41 29.12 20.56
N ARG A 347 -19.81 28.46 21.68
CA ARG A 347 -20.58 27.19 21.61
C ARG A 347 -21.83 27.29 20.71
N ARG A 348 -22.55 28.41 20.73
CA ARG A 348 -23.75 28.63 19.93
C ARG A 348 -23.48 28.71 18.43
N ALA A 349 -22.30 29.19 18.03
CA ALA A 349 -21.92 29.33 16.62
C ALA A 349 -21.22 28.07 16.03
N ARG A 350 -20.82 27.09 16.87
CA ARG A 350 -20.12 25.88 16.41
C ARG A 350 -20.86 25.07 15.35
N PRO A 351 -22.19 24.85 15.43
CA PRO A 351 -22.91 24.12 14.38
C PRO A 351 -22.83 24.83 13.02
N LEU A 352 -22.97 26.17 13.03
CA LEU A 352 -22.85 26.96 11.81
C LEU A 352 -21.41 26.92 11.26
N ALA A 353 -20.41 27.12 12.10
CA ALA A 353 -19.01 27.00 11.70
C ALA A 353 -18.68 25.61 11.15
N ALA A 354 -19.23 24.57 11.77
CA ALA A 354 -19.11 23.19 11.31
C ALA A 354 -19.71 23.01 9.89
N ALA A 355 -20.92 23.51 9.68
CA ALA A 355 -21.56 23.45 8.37
C ALA A 355 -20.74 24.21 7.31
N VAL A 356 -20.29 25.43 7.61
CA VAL A 356 -19.47 26.25 6.69
C VAL A 356 -18.18 25.53 6.31
N VAL A 357 -17.45 25.00 7.29
CA VAL A 357 -16.16 24.31 7.05
C VAL A 357 -16.35 23.03 6.22
N VAL A 358 -17.37 22.22 6.57
CA VAL A 358 -17.65 20.98 5.83
C VAL A 358 -18.14 21.30 4.41
N LEU A 359 -19.02 22.29 4.25
CA LEU A 359 -19.51 22.70 2.93
C LEU A 359 -18.41 23.31 2.07
N ALA A 360 -17.49 24.10 2.64
CA ALA A 360 -16.36 24.64 1.90
C ALA A 360 -15.44 23.52 1.37
N ALA A 361 -15.13 22.53 2.21
CA ALA A 361 -14.31 21.39 1.82
C ALA A 361 -15.05 20.46 0.84
N ALA A 362 -16.31 20.13 1.09
CA ALA A 362 -17.14 19.30 0.20
C ALA A 362 -17.43 20.03 -1.11
N GLY A 363 -17.73 21.32 -1.08
CA GLY A 363 -17.98 22.16 -2.26
C GLY A 363 -16.81 22.18 -3.24
N TRP A 364 -15.57 22.10 -2.74
CA TRP A 364 -14.39 21.95 -3.59
C TRP A 364 -14.46 20.71 -4.47
N TRP A 365 -14.91 19.57 -3.92
CA TRP A 365 -15.05 18.32 -4.63
C TRP A 365 -16.33 18.25 -5.45
N LEU A 366 -17.44 18.80 -4.95
CA LEU A 366 -18.71 18.88 -5.68
C LEU A 366 -18.62 19.79 -6.92
N ALA A 367 -17.80 20.83 -6.87
CA ALA A 367 -17.49 21.65 -8.04
C ALA A 367 -16.60 20.93 -9.07
N ARG A 368 -16.02 19.79 -8.71
CA ARG A 368 -15.16 18.94 -9.52
C ARG A 368 -15.55 17.48 -9.38
N PRO A 369 -16.78 17.09 -9.78
CA PRO A 369 -17.36 15.78 -9.47
C PRO A 369 -16.71 14.63 -10.25
N SER A 370 -15.97 14.96 -11.33
CA SER A 370 -15.28 13.95 -12.13
C SER A 370 -14.13 13.31 -11.35
N PRO A 371 -13.95 11.97 -11.45
CA PRO A 371 -12.80 11.26 -10.87
C PRO A 371 -11.44 11.79 -11.34
N GLU A 372 -11.35 12.43 -12.51
CA GLU A 372 -10.14 13.07 -13.02
C GLU A 372 -9.59 14.16 -12.08
N ALA A 373 -10.44 14.75 -11.24
CA ALA A 373 -10.04 15.71 -10.22
C ALA A 373 -9.46 15.05 -8.95
N TRP A 374 -9.62 13.73 -8.79
CA TRP A 374 -9.12 13.00 -7.63
C TRP A 374 -7.73 12.48 -7.94
N ILE A 375 -6.73 13.14 -7.41
CA ILE A 375 -5.34 12.90 -7.79
C ILE A 375 -4.92 11.43 -7.64
N CYS A 376 -5.39 10.73 -6.59
CA CYS A 376 -5.09 9.32 -6.38
C CYS A 376 -5.72 8.44 -7.45
N TRP A 377 -6.97 8.70 -7.84
CA TRP A 377 -7.61 7.97 -8.94
C TRP A 377 -6.90 8.28 -10.25
N LYS A 378 -6.60 9.56 -10.52
CA LYS A 378 -5.93 9.98 -11.76
C LYS A 378 -4.55 9.36 -11.91
N GLU A 379 -3.76 9.33 -10.83
CA GLU A 379 -2.47 8.63 -10.81
C GLU A 379 -2.64 7.16 -11.20
N SER A 380 -3.59 6.45 -10.57
CA SER A 380 -3.80 5.04 -10.86
C SER A 380 -4.29 4.80 -12.29
N GLN A 381 -5.13 5.68 -12.82
CA GLN A 381 -5.62 5.63 -14.19
C GLN A 381 -4.47 5.75 -15.20
N VAL A 382 -3.67 6.81 -15.08
CA VAL A 382 -2.59 7.11 -16.01
C VAL A 382 -1.51 6.01 -15.96
N ASN A 383 -1.06 5.65 -14.76
CA ASN A 383 0.03 4.68 -14.58
C ASN A 383 -0.38 3.23 -14.86
N SER A 384 -1.68 2.93 -14.96
CA SER A 384 -2.16 1.59 -15.29
C SER A 384 -2.64 1.42 -16.72
N GLU A 385 -2.73 2.47 -17.51
CA GLU A 385 -3.35 2.41 -18.83
C GLU A 385 -2.71 1.35 -19.73
N ALA A 386 -1.42 1.43 -19.95
CA ALA A 386 -0.67 0.45 -20.73
C ALA A 386 -0.76 -0.95 -20.08
N ARG A 387 -0.55 -1.05 -18.75
CA ARG A 387 -0.61 -2.31 -18.01
C ARG A 387 -1.97 -3.01 -18.14
N ARG A 388 -3.06 -2.29 -18.04
CA ARG A 388 -4.41 -2.85 -18.23
C ARG A 388 -4.59 -3.40 -19.63
N ALA A 389 -4.11 -2.67 -20.65
CA ALA A 389 -4.25 -3.06 -22.05
C ALA A 389 -3.49 -4.36 -22.35
N TRP A 390 -2.22 -4.49 -21.96
CA TRP A 390 -1.51 -5.76 -22.19
C TRP A 390 -2.02 -6.89 -21.29
N THR A 391 -2.40 -6.59 -20.05
CA THR A 391 -2.98 -7.58 -19.12
C THR A 391 -4.22 -8.21 -19.72
N GLU A 392 -5.10 -7.42 -20.31
CA GLU A 392 -6.33 -7.91 -20.92
C GLU A 392 -6.06 -8.80 -22.13
N GLN A 393 -5.17 -8.36 -23.02
CA GLN A 393 -4.77 -9.13 -24.18
C GLN A 393 -4.09 -10.46 -23.79
N ALA A 394 -3.14 -10.43 -22.87
CA ALA A 394 -2.42 -11.63 -22.42
C ALA A 394 -3.36 -12.62 -21.70
N ALA A 395 -4.24 -12.12 -20.83
CA ALA A 395 -5.21 -12.95 -20.14
C ALA A 395 -6.17 -13.62 -21.11
N LEU A 396 -6.68 -12.89 -22.11
CA LEU A 396 -7.58 -13.45 -23.14
C LEU A 396 -6.91 -14.57 -23.91
N ARG A 397 -5.65 -14.41 -24.34
CA ARG A 397 -4.88 -15.44 -25.05
C ARG A 397 -4.68 -16.69 -24.21
N LEU A 398 -4.32 -16.51 -22.93
CA LEU A 398 -4.16 -17.66 -22.02
C LEU A 398 -5.47 -18.39 -21.78
N VAL A 399 -6.59 -17.68 -21.63
CA VAL A 399 -7.91 -18.30 -21.46
C VAL A 399 -8.33 -19.10 -22.70
N GLN A 400 -8.02 -18.61 -23.91
CA GLN A 400 -8.39 -19.27 -25.17
C GLN A 400 -7.55 -20.51 -25.47
N GLN A 401 -6.28 -20.54 -25.07
CA GLN A 401 -5.33 -21.55 -25.57
C GLN A 401 -4.84 -22.51 -24.48
N ARG A 402 -4.77 -22.04 -23.22
CA ARG A 402 -4.28 -22.84 -22.11
C ARG A 402 -5.35 -23.81 -21.61
N ARG A 403 -5.01 -25.07 -21.48
CA ARG A 403 -5.88 -26.07 -20.85
C ARG A 403 -5.91 -25.91 -19.32
N PRO A 404 -7.03 -26.19 -18.66
CA PRO A 404 -7.09 -26.24 -17.20
C PRO A 404 -5.99 -27.17 -16.63
N GLY A 405 -5.28 -26.69 -15.59
CA GLY A 405 -4.21 -27.46 -14.95
C GLY A 405 -2.81 -27.30 -15.55
N GLU A 406 -2.66 -26.83 -16.78
CA GLU A 406 -1.33 -26.54 -17.34
C GLU A 406 -0.61 -25.45 -16.53
N GLY A 407 0.70 -25.69 -16.25
CA GLY A 407 1.53 -24.75 -15.51
C GLY A 407 1.96 -23.56 -16.36
N VAL A 408 2.24 -22.44 -15.69
CA VAL A 408 2.78 -21.23 -16.31
C VAL A 408 3.99 -20.77 -15.53
N VAL A 409 5.08 -20.38 -16.20
CA VAL A 409 6.21 -19.70 -15.58
C VAL A 409 6.17 -18.22 -15.93
N ALA A 410 6.36 -17.35 -14.94
CA ALA A 410 6.43 -15.91 -15.13
C ALA A 410 7.09 -15.22 -13.92
N CYS A 411 7.69 -14.06 -14.14
CA CYS A 411 7.94 -13.10 -13.08
C CYS A 411 6.62 -12.38 -12.75
N PHE A 412 6.23 -12.29 -11.48
CA PHE A 412 4.98 -11.64 -11.16
C PHE A 412 5.03 -10.15 -11.50
N GLY A 413 5.79 -9.34 -10.80
CA GLY A 413 5.90 -7.92 -11.11
C GLY A 413 4.63 -7.32 -11.71
N ASP A 414 4.73 -6.69 -12.86
CA ASP A 414 3.59 -6.14 -13.60
C ASP A 414 2.69 -7.19 -14.28
N LEU A 415 3.14 -8.46 -14.36
CA LEU A 415 2.38 -9.55 -14.96
C LEU A 415 1.37 -10.20 -14.00
N ALA A 416 1.41 -9.91 -12.70
CA ALA A 416 0.52 -10.51 -11.71
C ALA A 416 -0.97 -10.40 -12.08
N GLY A 417 -1.38 -9.25 -12.64
CA GLY A 417 -2.74 -8.98 -13.09
C GLY A 417 -3.21 -9.91 -14.22
N VAL A 418 -2.31 -10.41 -15.07
CA VAL A 418 -2.63 -11.34 -16.18
C VAL A 418 -3.25 -12.62 -15.63
N PHE A 419 -2.63 -13.20 -14.62
CA PHE A 419 -3.05 -14.51 -14.06
C PHE A 419 -4.34 -14.38 -13.25
N ARG A 420 -4.48 -13.28 -12.50
CA ARG A 420 -5.72 -12.94 -11.81
C ARG A 420 -6.89 -12.74 -12.79
N LYS A 421 -6.68 -11.98 -13.86
CA LYS A 421 -7.68 -11.71 -14.90
C LYS A 421 -8.05 -13.01 -15.66
N ALA A 422 -7.06 -13.82 -16.00
CA ALA A 422 -7.25 -15.14 -16.63
C ALA A 422 -7.88 -16.18 -15.69
N GLY A 423 -7.93 -15.91 -14.38
CA GLY A 423 -8.42 -16.88 -13.39
C GLY A 423 -7.52 -18.09 -13.21
N ILE A 424 -6.21 -17.92 -13.41
CA ILE A 424 -5.22 -18.99 -13.25
C ILE A 424 -4.84 -19.08 -11.77
N PRO A 425 -5.12 -20.21 -11.08
CA PRO A 425 -4.69 -20.41 -9.70
C PRO A 425 -3.18 -20.33 -9.57
N LEU A 426 -2.69 -19.60 -8.54
CA LEU A 426 -1.25 -19.37 -8.41
C LEU A 426 -0.46 -20.64 -8.05
N ARG A 427 -1.11 -21.69 -7.55
CA ARG A 427 -0.50 -23.02 -7.40
C ARG A 427 -0.06 -23.67 -8.71
N HIS A 428 -0.59 -23.20 -9.86
CA HIS A 428 -0.15 -23.62 -11.19
C HIS A 428 0.97 -22.74 -11.75
N MET A 429 1.41 -21.75 -11.00
CA MET A 429 2.46 -20.82 -11.42
C MET A 429 3.82 -21.23 -10.86
N LEU A 430 4.88 -21.12 -11.68
CA LEU A 430 6.25 -21.06 -11.22
C LEU A 430 6.70 -19.60 -11.26
N HIS A 431 7.07 -19.05 -10.11
CA HIS A 431 7.42 -17.65 -9.96
C HIS A 431 8.52 -17.46 -8.90
N GLU A 432 9.05 -16.26 -8.80
CA GLU A 432 10.16 -15.89 -7.93
C GLU A 432 9.97 -16.23 -6.44
N GLY A 433 8.74 -16.31 -5.97
CA GLY A 433 8.41 -16.72 -4.60
C GLY A 433 8.45 -18.24 -4.35
N ASN A 434 8.77 -19.07 -5.34
CA ASN A 434 8.84 -20.53 -5.16
C ASN A 434 10.24 -21.06 -4.79
N GLY A 435 11.12 -20.20 -4.28
CA GLY A 435 12.40 -20.57 -3.69
C GLY A 435 13.28 -21.46 -4.58
N PRO A 436 13.70 -22.65 -4.10
CA PRO A 436 14.63 -23.51 -4.85
C PRO A 436 14.13 -23.94 -6.24
N ALA A 437 12.83 -24.16 -6.41
CA ALA A 437 12.26 -24.54 -7.71
C ALA A 437 12.43 -23.43 -8.75
N TRP A 438 12.20 -22.18 -8.35
CA TRP A 438 12.44 -21.02 -9.21
C TRP A 438 13.92 -20.84 -9.50
N LEU A 439 14.77 -20.86 -8.48
CA LEU A 439 16.22 -20.68 -8.64
C LEU A 439 16.82 -21.75 -9.57
N GLY A 440 16.41 -23.01 -9.40
CA GLY A 440 16.83 -24.09 -10.27
C GLY A 440 16.38 -23.88 -11.73
N ALA A 441 15.13 -23.49 -11.95
CA ALA A 441 14.60 -23.22 -13.29
C ALA A 441 15.29 -22.04 -13.98
N MET A 442 15.64 -20.99 -13.23
CA MET A 442 16.35 -19.83 -13.79
C MET A 442 17.85 -20.11 -14.02
N ALA A 443 18.50 -20.90 -13.15
CA ALA A 443 19.92 -21.25 -13.30
C ALA A 443 20.15 -22.30 -14.39
N ARG A 444 19.33 -23.34 -14.45
CA ARG A 444 19.44 -24.46 -15.38
C ARG A 444 18.07 -24.74 -16.05
N PRO A 445 17.60 -23.83 -16.94
CA PRO A 445 16.31 -23.96 -17.60
C PRO A 445 16.23 -25.23 -18.47
N ASP A 446 17.35 -25.70 -18.99
CA ASP A 446 17.47 -26.95 -19.73
C ASP A 446 17.03 -28.17 -18.91
N LEU A 447 17.18 -28.17 -17.60
CA LEU A 447 16.84 -29.29 -16.71
C LEU A 447 15.53 -29.07 -15.93
N PHE A 448 15.25 -27.83 -15.52
CA PHE A 448 14.22 -27.56 -14.52
C PHE A 448 13.04 -26.74 -15.02
N LEU A 449 13.11 -26.12 -16.21
CA LEU A 449 11.99 -25.41 -16.80
C LEU A 449 11.02 -26.40 -17.47
N ARG A 450 9.90 -26.67 -16.81
CA ARG A 450 8.95 -27.74 -17.22
C ARG A 450 7.57 -27.23 -17.58
N GLU A 451 7.26 -26.01 -17.30
CA GLU A 451 5.95 -25.40 -17.49
C GLU A 451 5.58 -25.38 -19.00
N PRO A 452 4.35 -25.81 -19.35
CA PRO A 452 3.87 -25.74 -20.74
C PRO A 452 3.82 -24.33 -21.30
N TRP A 453 3.66 -23.32 -20.45
CA TRP A 453 3.52 -21.93 -20.83
C TRP A 453 4.53 -21.04 -20.13
N ALA A 454 5.05 -20.03 -20.85
CA ALA A 454 5.83 -18.95 -20.26
C ALA A 454 5.23 -17.61 -20.69
N VAL A 455 5.09 -16.68 -19.73
CA VAL A 455 4.70 -15.30 -19.98
C VAL A 455 5.82 -14.41 -19.50
N VAL A 456 6.37 -13.61 -20.39
CA VAL A 456 7.59 -12.84 -20.15
C VAL A 456 7.44 -11.39 -20.58
N THR A 457 8.19 -10.52 -19.92
CA THR A 457 8.51 -9.18 -20.42
C THR A 457 9.95 -9.14 -20.91
N THR A 458 10.25 -8.27 -21.85
CA THR A 458 11.60 -8.14 -22.39
C THR A 458 12.63 -7.93 -21.29
N GLY A 459 13.59 -8.84 -21.19
CA GLY A 459 14.71 -8.75 -20.24
C GLY A 459 14.43 -9.27 -18.83
N ASP A 460 13.25 -9.82 -18.56
CA ASP A 460 13.00 -10.45 -17.28
C ASP A 460 13.76 -11.78 -17.11
N ALA A 461 13.73 -12.35 -15.91
CA ALA A 461 14.47 -13.57 -15.59
C ALA A 461 14.02 -14.77 -16.44
N VAL A 462 12.72 -14.88 -16.74
CA VAL A 462 12.18 -15.98 -17.56
C VAL A 462 12.56 -15.80 -19.01
N ALA A 463 12.47 -14.58 -19.57
CA ALA A 463 12.95 -14.27 -20.93
C ALA A 463 14.43 -14.63 -21.06
N THR A 464 15.25 -14.26 -20.08
CA THR A 464 16.68 -14.60 -20.05
C THR A 464 16.90 -16.12 -19.98
N ALA A 465 16.09 -16.84 -19.19
CA ALA A 465 16.16 -18.29 -19.09
C ALA A 465 15.81 -18.97 -20.42
N LEU A 466 14.76 -18.50 -21.11
CA LEU A 466 14.37 -19.02 -22.44
C LEU A 466 15.49 -18.84 -23.47
N LEU A 467 16.20 -17.72 -23.47
CA LEU A 467 17.34 -17.48 -24.37
C LEU A 467 18.55 -18.39 -24.10
N ARG A 468 18.66 -18.94 -22.87
CA ARG A 468 19.72 -19.88 -22.51
C ARG A 468 19.40 -21.34 -22.84
N LEU A 469 18.20 -21.61 -23.33
CA LEU A 469 17.82 -22.98 -23.70
C LEU A 469 18.67 -23.43 -24.91
N GLY A 470 19.46 -24.48 -24.70
CA GLY A 470 20.24 -25.08 -25.74
C GLY A 470 19.46 -26.19 -26.51
N PRO A 471 20.07 -26.80 -27.54
CA PRO A 471 19.41 -27.79 -28.37
C PRO A 471 18.89 -29.04 -27.62
N ARG A 472 19.43 -29.31 -26.44
CA ARG A 472 19.05 -30.44 -25.58
C ARG A 472 17.98 -30.12 -24.55
N GLY A 473 17.63 -28.84 -24.37
CA GLY A 473 16.59 -28.38 -23.44
C GLY A 473 15.18 -28.43 -24.04
N PRO A 474 14.17 -28.07 -23.25
CA PRO A 474 12.81 -27.93 -23.75
C PRO A 474 12.77 -26.87 -24.84
N ARG A 475 11.96 -27.08 -25.88
CA ARG A 475 11.71 -26.08 -26.91
C ARG A 475 10.48 -25.28 -26.58
N TYR A 476 10.57 -23.97 -26.76
CA TYR A 476 9.46 -23.04 -26.62
C TYR A 476 9.29 -22.26 -27.91
N ASP A 477 8.09 -22.26 -28.43
CA ASP A 477 7.71 -21.48 -29.62
C ASP A 477 6.97 -20.24 -29.17
N LEU A 478 7.24 -19.13 -29.82
CA LEU A 478 6.57 -17.87 -29.57
C LEU A 478 5.16 -17.92 -30.17
N GLU A 479 4.13 -17.92 -29.30
CA GLU A 479 2.73 -17.93 -29.72
C GLU A 479 2.18 -16.52 -29.98
N HIS A 480 2.51 -15.57 -29.08
CA HIS A 480 2.01 -14.21 -29.19
C HIS A 480 3.03 -13.19 -28.69
N THR A 481 3.08 -12.04 -29.41
CA THR A 481 3.75 -10.84 -28.96
C THR A 481 2.72 -9.73 -28.80
N ILE A 482 2.70 -9.10 -27.64
CA ILE A 482 1.79 -8.01 -27.26
C ILE A 482 2.62 -6.74 -27.11
N ILE A 483 2.32 -5.75 -27.92
CA ILE A 483 2.98 -4.44 -27.89
C ILE A 483 1.91 -3.39 -27.60
N VAL A 484 2.09 -2.68 -26.50
CA VAL A 484 1.21 -1.57 -26.09
C VAL A 484 2.06 -0.32 -25.93
N LYS A 485 1.58 0.80 -26.46
CA LYS A 485 2.27 2.10 -26.33
C LYS A 485 2.49 2.42 -24.84
N GLY A 486 3.72 2.72 -24.48
CA GLY A 486 4.09 3.05 -23.10
C GLY A 486 4.24 1.84 -22.15
N GLY A 487 4.23 0.63 -22.70
CA GLY A 487 4.45 -0.60 -21.95
C GLY A 487 5.66 -1.40 -22.48
N PRO A 488 6.08 -2.43 -21.72
CA PRO A 488 7.05 -3.40 -22.19
C PRO A 488 6.45 -4.28 -23.28
N VAL A 489 7.30 -4.94 -24.06
CA VAL A 489 6.86 -6.04 -24.92
C VAL A 489 6.57 -7.25 -24.05
N VAL A 490 5.34 -7.74 -24.11
CA VAL A 490 4.91 -8.96 -23.41
C VAL A 490 4.82 -10.11 -24.43
N GLN A 491 5.43 -11.23 -24.11
CA GLN A 491 5.43 -12.41 -24.97
C GLN A 491 4.85 -13.62 -24.25
N ILE A 492 4.10 -14.41 -24.99
CA ILE A 492 3.54 -15.68 -24.54
C ILE A 492 4.21 -16.79 -25.35
N TRP A 493 4.86 -17.70 -24.67
CA TRP A 493 5.57 -18.82 -25.26
C TRP A 493 4.91 -20.13 -24.84
N ARG A 494 4.86 -21.07 -25.75
CA ARG A 494 4.35 -22.42 -25.51
C ARG A 494 5.44 -23.43 -25.75
N ARG A 495 5.52 -24.42 -24.88
CA ARG A 495 6.44 -25.55 -25.04
C ARG A 495 5.96 -26.45 -26.18
N SER A 496 6.80 -26.62 -27.20
CA SER A 496 6.45 -27.31 -28.46
C SER A 496 7.03 -28.71 -28.62
N GLY A 497 7.75 -29.22 -27.66
CA GLY A 497 8.32 -30.58 -27.77
C GLY A 497 9.17 -31.05 -26.61
N GLY A 498 9.16 -32.31 -26.44
CA GLY A 498 10.09 -33.25 -25.91
C GLY A 498 10.87 -32.95 -24.65
N TYR A 499 10.32 -33.22 -23.50
CA TYR A 499 11.02 -33.99 -22.50
C TYR A 499 10.26 -35.30 -22.41
N ASP A 500 10.81 -36.36 -23.05
CA ASP A 500 10.43 -37.72 -22.76
C ASP A 500 11.25 -38.18 -21.54
N PRO A 501 10.61 -38.39 -20.36
CA PRO A 501 11.30 -38.92 -19.19
C PRO A 501 11.93 -40.28 -19.44
N HIS A 502 11.47 -41.01 -20.46
CA HIS A 502 11.96 -42.32 -20.82
C HIS A 502 13.20 -42.30 -21.75
N SER A 503 13.53 -41.15 -22.36
CA SER A 503 14.71 -41.05 -23.23
C SER A 503 16.03 -41.03 -22.44
N LEU A 504 16.02 -40.76 -21.14
CA LEU A 504 17.21 -40.85 -20.27
C LEU A 504 17.59 -42.30 -19.90
N HIS A 505 16.67 -43.27 -20.05
CA HIS A 505 16.95 -44.68 -19.76
C HIS A 505 17.47 -45.48 -20.95
N GLN A 506 17.42 -44.94 -22.17
CA GLN A 506 17.91 -45.64 -23.35
C GLN A 506 19.38 -45.37 -23.69
N GLY A 507 20.01 -44.36 -23.05
CA GLY A 507 21.43 -44.04 -23.27
C GLY A 507 22.42 -44.72 -22.34
N ALA A 508 21.96 -45.43 -21.32
CA ALA A 508 22.82 -46.05 -20.29
C ALA A 508 22.88 -47.60 -20.40
N ARG A 509 22.73 -48.19 -21.59
CA ARG A 509 23.22 -49.54 -21.77
C ARG A 509 24.73 -49.46 -22.05
N CYS A 510 25.48 -49.62 -20.98
CA CYS A 510 26.92 -49.85 -21.01
C CYS A 510 27.25 -50.89 -22.10
N ARG A 511 28.18 -50.55 -22.97
CA ARG A 511 28.97 -51.57 -23.67
C ARG A 511 29.83 -52.24 -22.61
N GLN A 512 29.55 -53.48 -22.36
CA GLN A 512 30.54 -54.40 -21.81
C GLN A 512 31.61 -54.71 -22.86
#